data_5f7926042c63394cd8c2ac07b4877b5f
#
_entry.id   5f7926042c63394cd8c2ac07b4877b5f
#
_cell.length_a   1.000
_cell.length_b   1.000
_cell.length_c   1.000
_cell.angle_alpha   90.00
_cell.angle_beta   90.00
_cell.angle_gamma   90.00
#
_symmetry.space_group_name_H-M   'P 1'
#
loop_
_entity.id
_entity.type
_entity.pdbx_description
1 polymer ?
#
loop_
_entity_poly.entity_id
_entity_poly.type
_entity_poly.pdbx_seq_one_letter_code
_entity_poly.pdbx_strand_id
1 'polypeptide(L)'
;MPEGYVKAKLAIDGGETIQALFNPTEFTITKGNNWTFDAVKGTSLPKPKFGGGKPREMQVTLLLDQSLPNGGMPVKDMTDKLFKMMEVPSGAGGGGAKAAPPFITFQWGEMIPFKAACTSLTVVYQLFQPNGTPIRAEVRLALTQAEPASSASSSSANKGTNPTTRSDGGLGVHVVRDGDSLPSVAHRAYGDATAWRLIAEANGVDNPIHLRRGMSLNLPRLD
;
A
#
# COMPACT_ATOMS: atom_id res chain seq x y z
N MET A 1 15.88 -12.41 32.51
CA MET A 1 15.78 -12.01 31.09
C MET A 1 16.37 -10.62 31.01
N PRO A 2 17.36 -10.34 30.14
CA PRO A 2 17.83 -8.97 30.01
C PRO A 2 16.65 -8.10 29.55
N GLU A 3 16.37 -7.04 30.29
CA GLU A 3 15.42 -5.99 29.96
C GLU A 3 15.86 -5.36 28.64
N GLY A 4 14.97 -5.35 27.62
CA GLY A 4 15.21 -4.55 26.42
C GLY A 4 14.92 -5.20 25.06
N TYR A 5 14.59 -6.50 24.98
CA TYR A 5 14.25 -7.08 23.68
C TYR A 5 12.83 -6.72 23.25
N VAL A 6 12.73 -5.90 22.21
CA VAL A 6 11.44 -5.62 21.55
C VAL A 6 10.93 -6.88 20.89
N LYS A 7 9.70 -7.27 21.20
CA LYS A 7 9.04 -8.45 20.64
C LYS A 7 8.43 -8.13 19.26
N ALA A 8 8.54 -9.07 18.34
CA ALA A 8 7.81 -9.01 17.08
C ALA A 8 6.30 -9.15 17.33
N LYS A 9 5.51 -8.42 16.56
CA LYS A 9 4.05 -8.35 16.69
C LYS A 9 3.38 -8.54 15.33
N LEU A 10 2.25 -9.24 15.35
CA LEU A 10 1.31 -9.36 14.23
C LEU A 10 0.01 -8.65 14.67
N ALA A 11 -0.24 -7.46 14.17
CA ALA A 11 -1.50 -6.75 14.40
C ALA A 11 -2.49 -7.11 13.29
N ILE A 12 -3.66 -7.60 13.66
CA ILE A 12 -4.75 -7.97 12.74
C ILE A 12 -5.67 -6.76 12.59
N ASP A 13 -5.96 -6.34 11.38
CA ASP A 13 -6.87 -5.21 11.14
C ASP A 13 -8.27 -5.51 11.70
N GLY A 14 -8.74 -4.66 12.61
CA GLY A 14 -10.02 -4.83 13.30
C GLY A 14 -10.05 -5.96 14.36
N GLY A 15 -8.89 -6.51 14.70
CA GLY A 15 -8.75 -7.63 15.64
C GLY A 15 -7.65 -7.44 16.69
N GLU A 16 -7.22 -8.56 17.23
CA GLU A 16 -6.19 -8.63 18.28
C GLU A 16 -4.77 -8.47 17.69
N THR A 17 -3.84 -8.05 18.55
CA THR A 17 -2.41 -8.10 18.26
C THR A 17 -1.82 -9.37 18.86
N ILE A 18 -1.21 -10.20 18.04
CA ILE A 18 -0.49 -11.40 18.44
C ILE A 18 0.98 -11.02 18.63
N GLN A 19 1.49 -11.17 19.85
CA GLN A 19 2.89 -10.93 20.16
C GLN A 19 3.67 -12.25 20.07
N ALA A 20 4.80 -12.23 19.37
CA ALA A 20 5.65 -13.41 19.28
C ALA A 20 6.24 -13.76 20.66
N LEU A 21 6.14 -15.02 21.04
CA LEU A 21 6.74 -15.51 22.29
C LEU A 21 8.27 -15.45 22.18
N PHE A 22 8.81 -15.92 21.07
CA PHE A 22 10.21 -15.77 20.67
C PHE A 22 10.28 -14.93 19.41
N ASN A 23 11.21 -13.98 19.36
CA ASN A 23 11.45 -13.24 18.15
C ASN A 23 11.92 -14.19 17.05
N PRO A 24 11.52 -13.99 15.80
CA PRO A 24 12.02 -14.80 14.70
C PRO A 24 13.55 -14.68 14.62
N THR A 25 14.22 -15.77 14.34
CA THR A 25 15.68 -15.78 14.12
C THR A 25 16.02 -15.12 12.81
N GLU A 26 15.13 -15.27 11.82
CA GLU A 26 15.26 -14.68 10.49
C GLU A 26 13.88 -14.43 9.89
N PHE A 27 13.82 -13.51 8.98
CA PHE A 27 12.70 -13.32 8.05
C PHE A 27 13.25 -12.86 6.71
N THR A 28 12.59 -13.21 5.64
CA THR A 28 13.02 -12.88 4.29
C THR A 28 12.02 -11.94 3.65
N ILE A 29 12.49 -10.88 3.00
CA ILE A 29 11.66 -10.00 2.16
C ILE A 29 12.15 -10.10 0.73
N THR A 30 11.25 -10.49 -0.17
CA THR A 30 11.50 -10.59 -1.61
C THR A 30 10.73 -9.49 -2.35
N LYS A 31 11.39 -8.87 -3.33
CA LYS A 31 10.77 -7.90 -4.24
C LYS A 31 11.14 -8.27 -5.67
N GLY A 32 10.14 -8.53 -6.48
CA GLY A 32 10.29 -8.80 -7.90
C GLY A 32 9.73 -7.68 -8.77
N ASN A 33 10.12 -7.71 -10.05
CA ASN A 33 9.55 -6.88 -11.10
C ASN A 33 9.26 -7.76 -12.33
N ASN A 34 8.26 -7.37 -13.11
CA ASN A 34 7.96 -8.01 -14.39
C ASN A 34 8.74 -7.29 -15.49
N TRP A 35 9.68 -8.01 -16.08
CA TRP A 35 10.40 -7.58 -17.26
C TRP A 35 10.16 -8.56 -18.40
N THR A 36 9.82 -8.05 -19.57
CA THR A 36 9.80 -8.81 -20.80
C THR A 36 10.97 -8.36 -21.69
N PHE A 37 11.50 -9.26 -22.50
CA PHE A 37 12.66 -9.00 -23.36
C PHE A 37 12.26 -9.30 -24.79
N ASP A 38 12.08 -8.25 -25.61
CA ASP A 38 11.71 -8.38 -27.00
C ASP A 38 12.97 -8.60 -27.86
N ALA A 39 12.99 -9.69 -28.64
CA ALA A 39 14.07 -9.96 -29.54
C ALA A 39 14.12 -8.90 -30.66
N VAL A 40 15.29 -8.30 -30.87
CA VAL A 40 15.53 -7.33 -31.95
C VAL A 40 16.43 -7.97 -32.99
N LYS A 41 15.94 -8.05 -34.23
CA LYS A 41 16.68 -8.68 -35.32
C LYS A 41 17.99 -7.92 -35.57
N GLY A 42 19.09 -8.65 -35.61
CA GLY A 42 20.43 -8.09 -35.88
C GLY A 42 21.16 -7.55 -34.65
N THR A 43 20.64 -7.74 -33.42
CA THR A 43 21.33 -7.39 -32.18
C THR A 43 21.55 -8.60 -31.27
N SER A 44 22.65 -8.58 -30.52
CA SER A 44 22.96 -9.65 -29.57
C SER A 44 22.16 -9.56 -28.26
N LEU A 45 21.55 -8.40 -27.97
CA LEU A 45 20.81 -8.15 -26.74
C LEU A 45 19.36 -7.81 -27.05
N PRO A 46 18.39 -8.45 -26.39
CA PRO A 46 16.98 -8.11 -26.51
C PRO A 46 16.69 -6.77 -25.82
N LYS A 47 15.63 -6.11 -26.27
CA LYS A 47 15.17 -4.85 -25.69
C LYS A 47 14.33 -5.14 -24.44
N PRO A 48 14.74 -4.64 -23.24
CA PRO A 48 13.96 -4.81 -22.02
C PRO A 48 12.71 -3.92 -22.03
N LYS A 49 11.58 -4.48 -21.60
CA LYS A 49 10.32 -3.78 -21.44
C LYS A 49 9.78 -4.02 -20.04
N PHE A 50 9.55 -2.95 -19.28
CA PHE A 50 9.01 -3.03 -17.94
C PHE A 50 7.51 -3.26 -17.97
N GLY A 51 7.06 -4.36 -17.35
CA GLY A 51 5.65 -4.77 -17.28
C GLY A 51 4.97 -4.51 -15.94
N GLY A 52 5.66 -3.83 -15.00
CA GLY A 52 5.12 -3.50 -13.68
C GLY A 52 5.89 -4.14 -12.52
N GLY A 53 5.69 -3.61 -11.32
CA GLY A 53 6.25 -4.15 -10.08
C GLY A 53 5.36 -5.25 -9.49
N LYS A 54 5.96 -6.29 -8.89
CA LYS A 54 5.27 -7.24 -8.03
C LYS A 54 5.19 -6.69 -6.60
N PRO A 55 4.23 -7.09 -5.76
CA PRO A 55 4.24 -6.76 -4.35
C PRO A 55 5.52 -7.31 -3.67
N ARG A 56 5.86 -6.78 -2.49
CA ARG A 56 6.87 -7.41 -1.64
C ARG A 56 6.24 -8.64 -0.99
N GLU A 57 7.02 -9.70 -0.86
CA GLU A 57 6.64 -10.91 -0.16
C GLU A 57 7.56 -11.08 1.05
N MET A 58 6.97 -11.37 2.21
CA MET A 58 7.72 -11.64 3.43
C MET A 58 7.44 -13.07 3.87
N GLN A 59 8.48 -13.78 4.23
CA GLN A 59 8.40 -15.08 4.90
C GLN A 59 8.99 -14.95 6.29
N VAL A 60 8.24 -15.38 7.29
CA VAL A 60 8.68 -15.35 8.69
C VAL A 60 8.29 -16.64 9.39
N THR A 61 9.21 -17.17 10.19
CA THR A 61 8.99 -18.35 11.02
C THR A 61 8.95 -17.95 12.49
N LEU A 62 7.89 -18.32 13.17
CA LEU A 62 7.68 -18.06 14.61
C LEU A 62 7.71 -19.38 15.36
N LEU A 63 8.36 -19.39 16.51
CA LEU A 63 8.35 -20.53 17.42
C LEU A 63 7.36 -20.26 18.56
N LEU A 64 6.44 -21.19 18.77
CA LEU A 64 5.53 -21.26 19.91
C LEU A 64 5.98 -22.37 20.82
N ASP A 65 6.23 -22.06 22.11
CA ASP A 65 6.69 -23.04 23.09
C ASP A 65 6.12 -22.75 24.46
N GLN A 66 5.27 -23.64 24.95
CA GLN A 66 4.62 -23.54 26.25
C GLN A 66 5.42 -24.27 27.36
N SER A 67 6.51 -24.99 27.00
CA SER A 67 7.29 -25.76 27.98
C SER A 67 8.07 -24.90 28.96
N LEU A 68 8.24 -23.61 28.70
CA LEU A 68 8.94 -22.68 29.55
C LEU A 68 8.04 -22.11 30.66
N PRO A 69 8.60 -21.77 31.84
CA PRO A 69 7.83 -21.30 33.02
C PRO A 69 6.97 -20.06 32.77
N ASN A 70 7.32 -19.24 31.75
CA ASN A 70 6.60 -18.06 31.32
C ASN A 70 6.00 -18.25 29.91
N GLY A 71 5.58 -19.46 29.56
CA GLY A 71 5.20 -19.89 28.21
C GLY A 71 3.96 -19.22 27.60
N GLY A 72 3.34 -18.28 28.32
CA GLY A 72 2.26 -17.49 27.76
C GLY A 72 0.99 -18.31 27.47
N MET A 73 0.29 -17.93 26.41
CA MET A 73 -0.94 -18.59 25.95
C MET A 73 -0.67 -20.02 25.46
N PRO A 74 -1.59 -20.98 25.70
CA PRO A 74 -1.48 -22.33 25.14
C PRO A 74 -1.19 -22.33 23.63
N VAL A 75 -0.32 -23.23 23.19
CA VAL A 75 0.05 -23.31 21.76
C VAL A 75 -1.17 -23.50 20.87
N LYS A 76 -2.12 -24.34 21.31
CA LYS A 76 -3.38 -24.56 20.59
C LYS A 76 -4.18 -23.26 20.42
N ASP A 77 -4.35 -22.49 21.47
CA ASP A 77 -5.13 -21.23 21.41
C ASP A 77 -4.46 -20.20 20.51
N MET A 78 -3.12 -20.16 20.52
CA MET A 78 -2.35 -19.28 19.63
C MET A 78 -2.50 -19.70 18.18
N THR A 79 -2.41 -21.01 17.88
CA THR A 79 -2.58 -21.50 16.50
C THR A 79 -4.01 -21.33 16.01
N ASP A 80 -5.01 -21.54 16.86
CA ASP A 80 -6.43 -21.30 16.53
C ASP A 80 -6.67 -19.82 16.16
N LYS A 81 -6.06 -18.89 16.90
CA LYS A 81 -6.11 -17.45 16.55
C LYS A 81 -5.44 -17.16 15.21
N LEU A 82 -4.30 -17.80 14.94
CA LEU A 82 -3.60 -17.64 13.65
C LEU A 82 -4.43 -18.21 12.49
N PHE A 83 -5.10 -19.35 12.65
CA PHE A 83 -6.00 -19.88 11.62
C PHE A 83 -7.22 -18.98 11.43
N LYS A 84 -7.81 -18.48 12.52
CA LYS A 84 -8.96 -17.58 12.45
C LYS A 84 -8.67 -16.28 11.68
N MET A 85 -7.44 -15.75 11.74
CA MET A 85 -7.06 -14.59 10.93
C MET A 85 -6.99 -14.87 9.42
N MET A 86 -6.95 -16.15 9.01
CA MET A 86 -7.01 -16.55 7.61
C MET A 86 -8.46 -16.71 7.10
N GLU A 87 -9.42 -16.69 8.00
CA GLU A 87 -10.82 -16.87 7.65
C GLU A 87 -11.51 -15.54 7.35
N VAL A 88 -12.54 -15.62 6.52
CA VAL A 88 -13.42 -14.48 6.27
C VAL A 88 -14.31 -14.28 7.48
N PRO A 89 -14.35 -13.10 8.11
CA PRO A 89 -15.17 -12.84 9.27
C PRO A 89 -16.66 -13.10 8.96
N SER A 90 -17.33 -13.84 9.85
CA SER A 90 -18.77 -14.11 9.75
C SER A 90 -19.54 -12.79 9.83
N GLY A 91 -20.40 -12.50 8.84
CA GLY A 91 -21.21 -11.28 8.79
C GLY A 91 -20.63 -10.12 7.95
N ALA A 92 -19.44 -10.25 7.36
CA ALA A 92 -18.83 -9.22 6.51
C ALA A 92 -19.52 -9.06 5.13
N GLY A 93 -20.62 -9.76 4.85
CA GLY A 93 -21.34 -9.76 3.57
C GLY A 93 -22.46 -8.72 3.42
N GLY A 94 -22.64 -7.80 4.34
CA GLY A 94 -23.66 -6.76 4.25
C GLY A 94 -23.17 -5.52 3.50
N GLY A 95 -23.51 -5.38 2.22
CA GLY A 95 -23.25 -4.11 1.51
C GLY A 95 -22.40 -4.16 0.24
N GLY A 96 -22.38 -5.29 -0.49
CA GLY A 96 -21.76 -5.33 -1.83
C GLY A 96 -20.24 -5.42 -1.90
N ALA A 97 -19.52 -5.26 -0.79
CA ALA A 97 -18.09 -5.54 -0.72
C ALA A 97 -17.86 -7.05 -0.56
N LYS A 98 -16.98 -7.63 -1.37
CA LYS A 98 -16.57 -9.03 -1.19
C LYS A 98 -15.87 -9.15 0.17
N ALA A 99 -16.42 -9.98 1.05
CA ALA A 99 -15.80 -10.31 2.32
C ALA A 99 -14.43 -10.96 2.06
N ALA A 100 -13.40 -10.49 2.76
CA ALA A 100 -12.04 -11.00 2.65
C ALA A 100 -11.43 -11.18 4.04
N PRO A 101 -10.44 -12.06 4.21
CA PRO A 101 -9.66 -12.13 5.44
C PRO A 101 -9.03 -10.77 5.77
N PRO A 102 -8.86 -10.45 7.07
CA PRO A 102 -8.25 -9.20 7.49
C PRO A 102 -6.79 -9.09 7.05
N PHE A 103 -6.32 -7.84 6.80
CA PHE A 103 -4.90 -7.59 6.63
C PHE A 103 -4.17 -7.71 7.97
N ILE A 104 -2.88 -8.00 7.88
CA ILE A 104 -1.99 -8.17 9.00
C ILE A 104 -0.85 -7.18 8.87
N THR A 105 -0.49 -6.55 9.97
CA THR A 105 0.70 -5.71 10.04
C THR A 105 1.76 -6.39 10.89
N PHE A 106 2.86 -6.80 10.27
CA PHE A 106 4.04 -7.27 10.97
C PHE A 106 4.88 -6.07 11.41
N GLN A 107 5.23 -6.02 12.68
CA GLN A 107 6.08 -4.98 13.26
C GLN A 107 7.10 -5.59 14.22
N TRP A 108 8.36 -5.16 14.08
CA TRP A 108 9.44 -5.55 14.99
C TRP A 108 10.44 -4.41 15.17
N GLY A 109 10.57 -3.91 16.40
CA GLY A 109 11.46 -2.80 16.73
C GLY A 109 11.16 -1.54 15.93
N GLU A 110 12.20 -0.92 15.41
CA GLU A 110 12.13 0.30 14.60
C GLU A 110 11.88 0.03 13.10
N MET A 111 11.65 -1.23 12.72
CA MET A 111 11.33 -1.55 11.34
C MET A 111 10.02 -0.90 10.92
N ILE A 112 9.97 -0.46 9.66
CA ILE A 112 8.73 0.04 9.04
C ILE A 112 7.67 -1.05 9.10
N PRO A 113 6.48 -0.77 9.61
CA PRO A 113 5.38 -1.73 9.66
C PRO A 113 5.09 -2.31 8.27
N PHE A 114 5.01 -3.64 8.18
CA PHE A 114 4.74 -4.34 6.93
C PHE A 114 3.29 -4.79 6.91
N LYS A 115 2.42 -4.00 6.26
CA LYS A 115 1.01 -4.33 6.07
C LYS A 115 0.84 -5.26 4.88
N ALA A 116 0.19 -6.40 5.10
CA ALA A 116 0.12 -7.49 4.14
C ALA A 116 -1.15 -8.32 4.27
N ALA A 117 -1.49 -9.03 3.21
CA ALA A 117 -2.39 -10.17 3.26
C ALA A 117 -1.57 -11.42 3.62
N CYS A 118 -2.06 -12.25 4.52
CA CYS A 118 -1.48 -13.56 4.76
C CYS A 118 -1.94 -14.51 3.65
N THR A 119 -0.99 -14.98 2.86
CA THR A 119 -1.27 -15.87 1.70
C THR A 119 -1.12 -17.34 2.05
N SER A 120 -0.29 -17.66 3.06
CA SER A 120 -0.11 -19.01 3.53
C SER A 120 0.26 -19.04 5.00
N LEU A 121 -0.30 -19.97 5.71
CA LEU A 121 -0.02 -20.27 7.11
C LEU A 121 0.23 -21.78 7.22
N THR A 122 1.40 -22.17 7.70
CA THR A 122 1.76 -23.57 7.96
C THR A 122 2.14 -23.71 9.42
N VAL A 123 1.51 -24.64 10.13
CA VAL A 123 1.83 -24.96 11.52
C VAL A 123 2.33 -26.37 11.62
N VAL A 124 3.54 -26.54 12.18
CA VAL A 124 4.15 -27.84 12.43
C VAL A 124 4.22 -28.06 13.92
N TYR A 125 3.38 -28.94 14.44
CA TYR A 125 3.40 -29.32 15.85
C TYR A 125 4.51 -30.31 16.11
N GLN A 126 5.37 -30.03 17.09
CA GLN A 126 6.62 -30.76 17.32
C GLN A 126 6.68 -31.51 18.64
N LEU A 127 6.03 -31.01 19.69
CA LEU A 127 6.07 -31.60 21.03
C LEU A 127 4.66 -31.65 21.62
N PHE A 128 4.32 -32.77 22.25
CA PHE A 128 3.00 -33.04 22.77
C PHE A 128 3.07 -33.52 24.23
N GLN A 129 2.06 -33.20 25.01
CA GLN A 129 1.82 -33.83 26.30
C GLN A 129 1.33 -35.28 26.10
N PRO A 130 1.37 -36.11 27.15
CA PRO A 130 0.86 -37.48 27.08
C PRO A 130 -0.64 -37.58 26.69
N ASN A 131 -1.41 -36.53 26.91
CA ASN A 131 -2.82 -36.44 26.53
C ASN A 131 -3.03 -35.98 25.06
N GLY A 132 -1.95 -35.79 24.28
CA GLY A 132 -2.00 -35.34 22.89
C GLY A 132 -2.07 -33.82 22.71
N THR A 133 -2.04 -33.02 23.77
CA THR A 133 -2.05 -31.55 23.68
C THR A 133 -0.70 -31.05 23.16
N PRO A 134 -0.64 -30.23 22.07
CA PRO A 134 0.62 -29.71 21.59
C PRO A 134 1.14 -28.60 22.52
N ILE A 135 2.43 -28.66 22.85
CA ILE A 135 3.12 -27.68 23.69
C ILE A 135 4.23 -26.92 22.97
N ARG A 136 4.61 -27.37 21.75
CA ARG A 136 5.52 -26.66 20.86
C ARG A 136 5.03 -26.74 19.43
N ALA A 137 5.10 -25.63 18.72
CA ALA A 137 4.82 -25.57 17.30
C ALA A 137 5.72 -24.55 16.58
N GLU A 138 6.06 -24.85 15.36
CA GLU A 138 6.69 -23.94 14.42
C GLU A 138 5.62 -23.41 13.46
N VAL A 139 5.52 -22.09 13.34
CA VAL A 139 4.54 -21.41 12.51
C VAL A 139 5.28 -20.69 11.39
N ARG A 140 5.00 -21.03 10.15
CA ARG A 140 5.53 -20.39 8.95
C ARG A 140 4.44 -19.56 8.30
N LEU A 141 4.73 -18.26 8.13
CA LEU A 141 3.82 -17.28 7.54
C LEU A 141 4.41 -16.77 6.22
N ALA A 142 3.58 -16.77 5.18
CA ALA A 142 3.86 -16.06 3.94
C ALA A 142 2.91 -14.86 3.83
N LEU A 143 3.48 -13.66 3.75
CA LEU A 143 2.79 -12.38 3.75
C LEU A 143 3.07 -11.66 2.44
N THR A 144 2.01 -11.23 1.75
CA THR A 144 2.13 -10.42 0.52
C THR A 144 1.69 -8.98 0.80
N GLN A 145 2.56 -8.02 0.52
CA GLN A 145 2.32 -6.60 0.77
C GLN A 145 0.99 -6.14 0.15
N ALA A 146 0.13 -5.55 0.97
CA ALA A 146 -1.19 -5.07 0.56
C ALA A 146 -1.18 -3.57 0.18
N GLU A 147 -0.29 -2.78 0.82
CA GLU A 147 -0.17 -1.34 0.56
C GLU A 147 1.29 -0.96 0.31
N PRO A 148 1.56 0.06 -0.54
CA PRO A 148 2.90 0.58 -0.71
C PRO A 148 3.44 1.11 0.63
N ALA A 149 4.72 0.87 0.93
CA ALA A 149 5.38 1.30 2.16
C ALA A 149 5.34 2.84 2.41
N SER A 150 4.95 3.63 1.41
CA SER A 150 4.88 5.11 1.44
C SER A 150 3.49 5.67 1.72
N SER A 151 2.46 4.86 1.93
CA SER A 151 1.09 5.36 2.14
C SER A 151 0.81 5.86 3.56
N ALA A 152 1.81 5.87 4.46
CA ALA A 152 1.64 6.41 5.82
C ALA A 152 1.56 7.95 5.88
N SER A 153 1.72 8.68 4.78
CA SER A 153 1.63 10.14 4.75
C SER A 153 1.42 10.72 3.34
N SER A 154 0.36 10.30 2.65
CA SER A 154 -0.24 11.16 1.64
C SER A 154 -1.65 10.68 1.33
N SER A 155 -2.61 11.17 2.09
CA SER A 155 -3.97 11.39 1.64
C SER A 155 -3.93 12.48 0.55
N SER A 156 -3.43 12.13 -0.60
CA SER A 156 -3.66 12.81 -1.87
C SER A 156 -3.02 11.95 -2.95
N ALA A 157 -3.68 10.85 -3.29
CA ALA A 157 -3.42 10.19 -4.56
C ALA A 157 -3.83 11.19 -5.65
N ASN A 158 -2.87 11.97 -6.14
CA ASN A 158 -2.95 12.52 -7.48
C ASN A 158 -3.02 11.31 -8.42
N LYS A 159 -4.24 10.80 -8.64
CA LYS A 159 -4.54 10.01 -9.82
C LYS A 159 -4.06 10.84 -10.99
N GLY A 160 -2.96 10.42 -11.61
CA GLY A 160 -2.53 10.96 -12.88
C GLY A 160 -3.73 10.90 -13.83
N THR A 161 -4.43 12.00 -13.93
CA THR A 161 -5.54 12.17 -14.84
C THR A 161 -4.93 12.16 -16.24
N ASN A 162 -5.17 11.08 -16.96
CA ASN A 162 -5.00 11.08 -18.41
C ASN A 162 -5.76 12.32 -18.93
N PRO A 163 -5.18 13.20 -19.77
CA PRO A 163 -5.79 14.46 -20.18
C PRO A 163 -7.12 14.31 -20.95
N THR A 164 -7.65 13.10 -21.08
CA THR A 164 -8.93 12.79 -21.74
C THR A 164 -10.11 12.55 -20.79
N THR A 165 -9.93 12.61 -19.45
CA THR A 165 -11.06 12.45 -18.52
C THR A 165 -11.65 13.82 -18.20
N ARG A 166 -12.79 14.14 -18.81
CA ARG A 166 -13.64 15.28 -18.45
C ARG A 166 -14.08 15.12 -16.99
N SER A 167 -13.54 15.95 -16.09
CA SER A 167 -14.15 16.15 -14.77
C SER A 167 -15.21 17.25 -14.89
N ASP A 168 -16.42 16.93 -14.44
CA ASP A 168 -17.51 17.88 -14.30
C ASP A 168 -17.11 18.98 -13.30
N GLY A 169 -16.84 20.19 -13.80
CA GLY A 169 -16.57 21.31 -12.89
C GLY A 169 -15.60 22.39 -13.38
N GLY A 170 -14.99 22.28 -14.55
CA GLY A 170 -14.07 23.27 -15.11
C GLY A 170 -13.22 22.67 -16.22
N LEU A 171 -12.64 23.51 -17.10
CA LEU A 171 -11.75 23.08 -18.17
C LEU A 171 -10.35 22.69 -17.66
N GLY A 172 -10.11 22.72 -16.34
CA GLY A 172 -8.86 22.31 -15.69
C GLY A 172 -8.04 23.48 -15.16
N VAL A 173 -6.80 23.16 -14.74
CA VAL A 173 -5.82 24.13 -14.24
C VAL A 173 -4.71 24.27 -15.28
N HIS A 174 -4.39 25.50 -15.66
CA HIS A 174 -3.25 25.83 -16.54
C HIS A 174 -2.10 26.37 -15.68
N VAL A 175 -0.90 25.84 -15.85
CA VAL A 175 0.32 26.36 -15.23
C VAL A 175 1.02 27.31 -16.20
N VAL A 176 1.16 28.57 -15.79
CA VAL A 176 1.75 29.63 -16.62
C VAL A 176 3.20 29.31 -16.99
N ARG A 177 3.50 29.37 -18.28
CA ARG A 177 4.83 29.18 -18.85
C ARG A 177 5.41 30.50 -19.37
N ASP A 178 6.71 30.48 -19.70
CA ASP A 178 7.35 31.63 -20.32
C ASP A 178 6.66 31.98 -21.65
N GLY A 179 6.26 33.23 -21.81
CA GLY A 179 5.54 33.73 -22.99
C GLY A 179 4.03 33.54 -22.95
N ASP A 180 3.46 32.93 -21.91
CA ASP A 180 2.00 32.88 -21.75
C ASP A 180 1.44 34.25 -21.35
N SER A 181 0.30 34.56 -21.96
CA SER A 181 -0.57 35.71 -21.58
C SER A 181 -1.98 35.19 -21.34
N LEU A 182 -2.79 35.90 -20.54
CA LEU A 182 -4.18 35.48 -20.31
C LEU A 182 -4.97 35.31 -21.62
N PRO A 183 -4.85 36.19 -22.65
CA PRO A 183 -5.50 35.97 -23.94
C PRO A 183 -5.01 34.71 -24.66
N SER A 184 -3.70 34.37 -24.58
CA SER A 184 -3.17 33.16 -25.22
C SER A 184 -3.66 31.90 -24.53
N VAL A 185 -3.78 31.92 -23.17
CA VAL A 185 -4.33 30.83 -22.40
C VAL A 185 -5.83 30.65 -22.68
N ALA A 186 -6.59 31.75 -22.75
CA ALA A 186 -8.02 31.75 -23.09
C ALA A 186 -8.27 31.19 -24.50
N HIS A 187 -7.49 31.65 -25.49
CA HIS A 187 -7.61 31.12 -26.87
C HIS A 187 -7.31 29.61 -26.91
N ARG A 188 -6.32 29.14 -26.18
CA ARG A 188 -5.98 27.69 -26.12
C ARG A 188 -7.05 26.88 -25.40
N ALA A 189 -7.67 27.41 -24.36
CA ALA A 189 -8.65 26.71 -23.54
C ALA A 189 -10.07 26.75 -24.11
N TYR A 190 -10.47 27.88 -24.66
CA TYR A 190 -11.85 28.17 -25.10
C TYR A 190 -11.99 28.39 -26.60
N GLY A 191 -10.89 28.51 -27.34
CA GLY A 191 -10.91 28.92 -28.75
C GLY A 191 -11.15 30.43 -28.95
N ASP A 192 -11.33 31.17 -27.86
CA ASP A 192 -11.62 32.62 -27.88
C ASP A 192 -10.67 33.37 -26.93
N ALA A 193 -9.85 34.25 -27.51
CA ALA A 193 -8.93 35.09 -26.73
C ALA A 193 -9.62 36.13 -25.87
N THR A 194 -10.85 36.52 -26.19
CA THR A 194 -11.60 37.55 -25.46
C THR A 194 -12.12 37.05 -24.11
N ALA A 195 -12.19 35.72 -23.92
CA ALA A 195 -12.60 35.07 -22.67
C ALA A 195 -11.54 35.19 -21.54
N TRP A 196 -10.43 35.88 -21.76
CA TRP A 196 -9.35 36.01 -20.77
C TRP A 196 -9.83 36.67 -19.44
N ARG A 197 -10.88 37.53 -19.53
CA ARG A 197 -11.47 38.21 -18.34
C ARG A 197 -12.06 37.21 -17.35
N LEU A 198 -12.70 36.16 -17.83
CA LEU A 198 -13.25 35.09 -16.99
C LEU A 198 -12.14 34.35 -16.22
N ILE A 199 -10.98 34.12 -16.89
CA ILE A 199 -9.83 33.52 -16.24
C ILE A 199 -9.26 34.48 -15.18
N ALA A 200 -9.13 35.76 -15.49
CA ALA A 200 -8.63 36.77 -14.57
C ALA A 200 -9.50 36.86 -13.31
N GLU A 201 -10.82 36.96 -13.47
CA GLU A 201 -11.80 37.07 -12.39
C GLU A 201 -11.81 35.79 -11.51
N ALA A 202 -11.84 34.62 -12.12
CA ALA A 202 -11.84 33.35 -11.40
C ALA A 202 -10.55 33.07 -10.59
N ASN A 203 -9.45 33.78 -10.90
CA ASN A 203 -8.16 33.64 -10.25
C ASN A 203 -7.71 34.88 -9.47
N GLY A 204 -8.53 35.92 -9.36
CA GLY A 204 -8.18 37.16 -8.66
C GLY A 204 -6.97 37.88 -9.28
N VAL A 205 -6.81 37.83 -10.60
CA VAL A 205 -5.69 38.47 -11.30
C VAL A 205 -6.10 39.89 -11.71
N ASP A 206 -5.70 40.91 -10.94
CA ASP A 206 -6.01 42.32 -11.20
C ASP A 206 -5.21 42.86 -12.38
N ASN A 207 -4.01 42.38 -12.63
CA ASN A 207 -3.17 42.84 -13.72
C ASN A 207 -2.82 41.70 -14.70
N PRO A 208 -3.47 41.63 -15.86
CA PRO A 208 -3.30 40.58 -16.83
C PRO A 208 -1.91 40.54 -17.51
N ILE A 209 -1.11 41.61 -17.36
CA ILE A 209 0.23 41.72 -17.95
C ILE A 209 1.28 41.03 -17.05
N HIS A 210 1.01 40.88 -15.75
CA HIS A 210 1.96 40.34 -14.78
C HIS A 210 1.61 38.90 -14.36
N LEU A 211 1.61 37.99 -15.29
CA LEU A 211 1.55 36.56 -14.97
C LEU A 211 2.92 36.06 -14.50
N ARG A 212 2.95 35.44 -13.33
CA ARG A 212 4.19 34.81 -12.81
C ARG A 212 4.33 33.39 -13.38
N ARG A 213 5.49 33.08 -13.93
CA ARG A 213 5.84 31.70 -14.32
C ARG A 213 5.61 30.74 -13.14
N GLY A 214 4.96 29.61 -13.40
CA GLY A 214 4.60 28.62 -12.40
C GLY A 214 3.30 28.90 -11.66
N MET A 215 2.63 30.01 -11.90
CA MET A 215 1.30 30.30 -11.34
C MET A 215 0.25 29.36 -11.93
N SER A 216 -0.58 28.78 -11.08
CA SER A 216 -1.70 27.93 -11.50
C SER A 216 -2.95 28.77 -11.72
N LEU A 217 -3.50 28.72 -12.92
CA LEU A 217 -4.74 29.40 -13.31
C LEU A 217 -5.88 28.39 -13.42
N ASN A 218 -6.93 28.59 -12.67
CA ASN A 218 -8.18 27.84 -12.79
C ASN A 218 -8.94 28.33 -14.04
N LEU A 219 -9.37 27.39 -14.89
CA LEU A 219 -10.09 27.68 -16.13
C LEU A 219 -11.58 27.38 -15.92
N PRO A 220 -12.45 28.39 -15.65
CA PRO A 220 -13.88 28.17 -15.48
C PRO A 220 -14.54 27.76 -16.80
N ARG A 221 -15.74 27.19 -16.75
CA ARG A 221 -16.54 26.92 -17.95
C ARG A 221 -17.13 28.25 -18.49
N LEU A 222 -17.26 28.29 -19.82
CA LEU A 222 -18.13 29.26 -20.49
C LEU A 222 -19.56 28.72 -20.34
N ASP A 223 -20.43 29.45 -19.62
CA ASP A 223 -21.86 29.19 -19.59
C ASP A 223 -22.53 29.68 -20.88
#